data_1e298491d18757f8a50a698a854bbcd8
#
_entry.id   1e298491d18757f8a50a698a854bbcd8
#
_cell.length_a   1.000
_cell.length_b   1.000
_cell.length_c   1.000
_cell.angle_alpha   90.00
_cell.angle_beta   90.00
_cell.angle_gamma   90.00
#
_symmetry.space_group_name_H-M   'P 1'
#
loop_
_entity.id
_entity.type
_entity.pdbx_description
1 polymer ?
#
loop_
_entity_poly.entity_id
_entity_poly.type
_entity_poly.pdbx_seq_one_letter_code
_entity_poly.pdbx_strand_id
1 'polypeptide(L)'
;FFSSRRRHTRYISVTGVQTCALPISNLNEDERRAAYNADITYATNNELGFDYLRDNMKFSRDQMVQRPFWHAIVDEVDSILIDEARTPLIISGPTDDKSDLYIKVDALVKQLTEGDYEKDEKQRSVVLTEEGTEKAERLLEEAGLIEGQNLYDIANTQVVHHLNQALKANTMFRRDIDYIVKDGKVVIIDEFTGRMMDGRRWSDGLHQAVEAKEGVQIEPENQTLASITFQNYFRMYPKLSGMTGTALTEAPEFFDIYKMNVVSIPTHVGVQRIDEEDEFYKNINDKFAAIAKEIKKRQEMGQPVLVGTVSIEKSELLGEFLQKEGIRHAVLNARFHEQEAHLVAQAGRIGAVTIATNMAGRGTDIQLGGNVEFRVGDELGDMPEGPERDAAIERIKAEVQAEREQVRANGGLFVLGTERHESRRIDNQLRGRSGRQGDPGL
;
A
#
# COMPACT_ATOMS: atom_id res chain seq x y z
N PHE A 1 -3.34 -16.08 11.61
CA PHE A 1 -1.99 -16.71 11.58
C PHE A 1 -0.91 -15.84 12.26
N PHE A 2 -1.20 -14.60 12.64
CA PHE A 2 -0.22 -13.71 13.31
C PHE A 2 -0.40 -13.58 14.84
N SER A 3 -1.34 -14.27 15.46
CA SER A 3 -1.63 -14.07 16.89
C SER A 3 -0.76 -14.89 17.86
N SER A 4 0.29 -15.57 17.43
CA SER A 4 1.19 -16.23 18.39
C SER A 4 2.66 -16.10 18.05
N ARG A 5 3.17 -14.85 18.12
CA ARG A 5 4.62 -14.58 18.03
C ARG A 5 5.50 -15.42 19.00
N ARG A 6 4.91 -16.09 19.99
CA ARG A 6 5.64 -16.92 20.99
C ARG A 6 5.54 -18.42 20.83
N ARG A 7 4.70 -18.97 19.95
CA ARG A 7 4.52 -20.43 19.82
C ARG A 7 5.37 -21.08 18.72
N HIS A 8 5.82 -20.36 17.69
CA HIS A 8 6.57 -20.97 16.60
C HIS A 8 8.06 -21.19 16.91
N THR A 9 8.62 -20.56 17.92
CA THR A 9 10.02 -20.79 18.35
C THR A 9 10.20 -22.01 19.25
N ARG A 10 9.16 -22.78 19.59
CA ARG A 10 9.24 -23.90 20.55
C ARG A 10 8.88 -25.28 20.03
N TYR A 11 8.51 -25.46 18.77
CA TYR A 11 8.30 -26.80 18.22
C TYR A 11 9.56 -27.32 17.52
N ILE A 12 10.50 -27.72 18.35
CA ILE A 12 11.61 -28.60 17.97
C ILE A 12 11.02 -29.99 17.86
N SER A 13 11.24 -30.62 16.70
CA SER A 13 10.93 -32.00 16.35
C SER A 13 9.51 -32.34 15.88
N VAL A 14 9.24 -32.03 14.64
CA VAL A 14 8.43 -32.88 13.79
C VAL A 14 9.25 -33.19 12.55
N THR A 15 9.68 -34.42 12.41
CA THR A 15 10.23 -34.97 11.16
C THR A 15 11.48 -34.34 10.56
N GLY A 16 12.57 -34.26 11.33
CA GLY A 16 13.89 -33.91 10.78
C GLY A 16 14.16 -32.45 10.47
N VAL A 17 13.21 -31.54 10.73
CA VAL A 17 13.41 -30.09 10.67
C VAL A 17 14.09 -29.63 11.95
N GLN A 18 15.33 -29.14 11.85
CA GLN A 18 16.11 -28.76 13.02
C GLN A 18 15.73 -27.39 13.57
N THR A 19 15.43 -26.44 12.70
CA THR A 19 15.09 -25.07 13.09
C THR A 19 14.17 -24.37 12.10
N CYS A 20 13.18 -23.60 12.64
CA CYS A 20 12.42 -22.62 11.89
C CYS A 20 12.74 -21.21 12.40
N ALA A 21 12.94 -20.27 11.53
CA ALA A 21 13.26 -18.90 11.91
C ALA A 21 12.44 -17.85 11.14
N LEU A 22 12.23 -16.73 11.78
CA LEU A 22 11.54 -15.55 11.24
C LEU A 22 12.51 -14.37 11.17
N PRO A 23 13.03 -14.01 10.00
CA PRO A 23 13.69 -12.72 9.84
C PRO A 23 12.64 -11.62 9.89
N ILE A 24 12.58 -10.96 11.04
CA ILE A 24 11.69 -9.82 11.28
C ILE A 24 12.52 -8.54 11.13
N SER A 25 11.88 -7.44 10.74
CA SER A 25 12.47 -6.10 10.80
C SER A 25 13.10 -5.85 12.18
N ASN A 26 14.25 -5.20 12.23
CA ASN A 26 15.07 -4.90 13.40
C ASN A 26 16.03 -6.00 13.89
N LEU A 27 16.22 -7.08 13.15
CA LEU A 27 17.33 -8.00 13.40
C LEU A 27 18.64 -7.41 12.85
N ASN A 28 19.74 -7.62 13.58
CA ASN A 28 21.07 -7.32 13.06
C ASN A 28 21.49 -8.34 11.98
N GLU A 29 22.63 -8.09 11.31
CA GLU A 29 23.08 -8.93 10.18
C GLU A 29 23.38 -10.38 10.61
N ASP A 30 23.94 -10.60 11.79
CA ASP A 30 24.29 -11.93 12.29
C ASP A 30 23.01 -12.72 12.65
N GLU A 31 22.04 -12.08 13.26
CA GLU A 31 20.73 -12.68 13.54
C GLU A 31 19.97 -13.00 12.26
N ARG A 32 20.02 -12.13 11.23
CA ARG A 32 19.42 -12.40 9.91
C ARG A 32 20.11 -13.57 9.24
N ARG A 33 21.44 -13.63 9.26
CA ARG A 33 22.20 -14.75 8.70
C ARG A 33 21.87 -16.06 9.40
N ALA A 34 21.77 -16.06 10.72
CA ALA A 34 21.34 -17.25 11.48
C ALA A 34 19.91 -17.69 11.10
N ALA A 35 18.98 -16.73 10.93
CA ALA A 35 17.62 -17.01 10.51
C ALA A 35 17.55 -17.60 9.08
N TYR A 36 18.31 -17.09 8.13
CA TYR A 36 18.37 -17.64 6.77
C TYR A 36 19.08 -19.00 6.69
N ASN A 37 19.93 -19.34 7.65
CA ASN A 37 20.59 -20.64 7.74
C ASN A 37 19.72 -21.72 8.39
N ALA A 38 18.55 -21.39 8.91
CA ALA A 38 17.58 -22.35 9.39
C ALA A 38 17.03 -23.24 8.25
N ASP A 39 16.54 -24.44 8.57
CA ASP A 39 15.97 -25.36 7.58
C ASP A 39 14.76 -24.75 6.86
N ILE A 40 13.91 -24.03 7.61
CA ILE A 40 12.75 -23.31 7.11
C ILE A 40 12.81 -21.87 7.60
N THR A 41 12.70 -20.92 6.68
CA THR A 41 12.66 -19.48 6.96
C THR A 41 11.30 -18.93 6.61
N TYR A 42 10.63 -18.27 7.55
CA TYR A 42 9.39 -17.53 7.33
C TYR A 42 9.71 -16.04 7.29
N ALA A 43 9.31 -15.36 6.24
CA ALA A 43 9.50 -13.93 6.10
C ALA A 43 8.39 -13.29 5.27
N THR A 44 8.22 -11.98 5.37
CA THR A 44 7.40 -11.24 4.41
C THR A 44 8.15 -11.12 3.08
N ASN A 45 7.40 -10.97 1.99
CA ASN A 45 7.95 -10.72 0.66
C ASN A 45 8.87 -9.48 0.64
N ASN A 46 8.50 -8.42 1.36
CA ASN A 46 9.28 -7.19 1.48
C ASN A 46 10.65 -7.45 2.13
N GLU A 47 10.68 -8.14 3.28
CA GLU A 47 11.95 -8.44 3.98
C GLU A 47 12.89 -9.24 3.09
N LEU A 48 12.38 -10.27 2.41
CA LEU A 48 13.17 -11.08 1.49
C LEU A 48 13.74 -10.27 0.33
N GLY A 49 12.92 -9.43 -0.28
CA GLY A 49 13.34 -8.61 -1.42
C GLY A 49 14.32 -7.51 -1.03
N PHE A 50 14.11 -6.84 0.11
CA PHE A 50 15.08 -5.85 0.61
C PHE A 50 16.38 -6.47 1.07
N ASP A 51 16.37 -7.65 1.69
CA ASP A 51 17.61 -8.37 2.03
C ASP A 51 18.37 -8.76 0.80
N TYR A 52 17.69 -9.20 -0.27
CA TYR A 52 18.32 -9.45 -1.57
C TYR A 52 19.00 -8.21 -2.14
N LEU A 53 18.31 -7.06 -2.11
CA LEU A 53 18.91 -5.81 -2.59
C LEU A 53 20.14 -5.42 -1.74
N ARG A 54 20.04 -5.53 -0.41
CA ARG A 54 21.16 -5.24 0.50
C ARG A 54 22.35 -6.17 0.25
N ASP A 55 22.12 -7.47 0.06
CA ASP A 55 23.14 -8.45 -0.24
C ASP A 55 23.88 -8.13 -1.55
N ASN A 56 23.14 -7.68 -2.58
CA ASN A 56 23.73 -7.29 -3.86
C ASN A 56 24.53 -5.96 -3.82
N MET A 57 24.43 -5.22 -2.72
CA MET A 57 25.24 -4.02 -2.47
C MET A 57 26.47 -4.31 -1.61
N LYS A 58 26.68 -5.54 -1.13
CA LYS A 58 27.83 -5.93 -0.34
C LYS A 58 29.08 -6.14 -1.23
N PHE A 59 30.24 -5.82 -0.69
CA PHE A 59 31.52 -5.97 -1.41
C PHE A 59 32.04 -7.40 -1.42
N SER A 60 31.62 -8.24 -0.48
CA SER A 60 32.09 -9.63 -0.40
C SER A 60 30.94 -10.58 0.00
N ARG A 61 31.04 -11.86 -0.40
CA ARG A 61 30.01 -12.88 -0.21
C ARG A 61 29.80 -13.26 1.25
N ASP A 62 30.81 -13.18 2.08
CA ASP A 62 30.72 -13.48 3.52
C ASP A 62 29.89 -12.44 4.29
N GLN A 63 29.67 -11.26 3.70
CA GLN A 63 28.82 -10.22 4.24
C GLN A 63 27.33 -10.42 3.90
N MET A 64 27.02 -11.29 2.93
CA MET A 64 25.63 -11.57 2.54
C MET A 64 24.92 -12.37 3.61
N VAL A 65 23.62 -12.11 3.77
CA VAL A 65 22.79 -12.78 4.78
C VAL A 65 21.94 -13.91 4.21
N GLN A 66 21.50 -13.79 2.96
CA GLN A 66 20.69 -14.82 2.32
C GLN A 66 21.54 -15.99 1.83
N ARG A 67 20.98 -17.18 1.92
CA ARG A 67 21.54 -18.39 1.28
C ARG A 67 21.05 -18.50 -0.18
N PRO A 68 21.66 -19.39 -1.00
CA PRO A 68 21.21 -19.61 -2.37
C PRO A 68 19.72 -20.00 -2.44
N PHE A 69 19.04 -19.52 -3.48
CA PHE A 69 17.62 -19.81 -3.73
C PHE A 69 17.42 -21.29 -4.04
N TRP A 70 16.43 -21.90 -3.41
CA TRP A 70 16.09 -23.29 -3.66
C TRP A 70 14.59 -23.48 -3.87
N HIS A 71 13.77 -23.28 -2.84
CA HIS A 71 12.34 -23.43 -2.88
C HIS A 71 11.66 -22.33 -2.07
N ALA A 72 10.68 -21.68 -2.67
CA ALA A 72 9.79 -20.77 -1.97
C ALA A 72 8.34 -21.28 -2.03
N ILE A 73 7.63 -21.15 -0.92
CA ILE A 73 6.18 -21.33 -0.82
C ILE A 73 5.58 -19.97 -0.48
N VAL A 74 4.79 -19.43 -1.40
CA VAL A 74 4.22 -18.09 -1.27
C VAL A 74 2.76 -18.19 -0.88
N ASP A 75 2.40 -17.68 0.28
CA ASP A 75 1.01 -17.55 0.71
C ASP A 75 0.39 -16.31 0.08
N GLU A 76 -0.93 -16.34 -0.18
CA GLU A 76 -1.63 -15.31 -0.95
C GLU A 76 -0.90 -15.00 -2.27
N VAL A 77 -0.56 -16.05 -2.99
CA VAL A 77 0.35 -16.01 -4.15
C VAL A 77 -0.15 -15.12 -5.28
N ASP A 78 -1.44 -14.97 -5.45
CA ASP A 78 -2.06 -14.08 -6.44
C ASP A 78 -1.81 -12.60 -6.10
N SER A 79 -1.80 -12.25 -4.81
CA SER A 79 -1.45 -10.90 -4.39
C SER A 79 -0.02 -10.52 -4.76
N ILE A 80 0.91 -11.39 -4.42
CA ILE A 80 2.35 -11.11 -4.53
C ILE A 80 2.83 -11.27 -5.99
N LEU A 81 2.37 -12.32 -6.68
CA LEU A 81 2.89 -12.67 -8.00
C LEU A 81 2.05 -12.17 -9.18
N ILE A 82 0.84 -11.64 -8.92
CA ILE A 82 -0.02 -11.03 -9.94
C ILE A 82 -0.24 -9.55 -9.62
N ASP A 83 -0.93 -9.20 -8.52
CA ASP A 83 -1.29 -7.82 -8.21
C ASP A 83 -0.06 -6.92 -8.02
N GLU A 84 0.85 -7.33 -7.15
CA GLU A 84 2.05 -6.57 -6.78
C GLU A 84 3.30 -7.01 -7.56
N ALA A 85 3.14 -7.91 -8.55
CA ALA A 85 4.26 -8.52 -9.26
C ALA A 85 5.26 -7.51 -9.82
N ARG A 86 4.76 -6.41 -10.37
CA ARG A 86 5.54 -5.34 -11.00
C ARG A 86 5.89 -4.18 -10.06
N THR A 87 5.44 -4.22 -8.82
CA THR A 87 5.78 -3.21 -7.82
C THR A 87 7.27 -3.32 -7.48
N PRO A 88 8.07 -2.27 -7.69
CA PRO A 88 9.50 -2.31 -7.41
C PRO A 88 9.77 -2.08 -5.93
N LEU A 89 10.62 -2.90 -5.36
CA LEU A 89 11.35 -2.59 -4.14
C LEU A 89 12.57 -1.75 -4.51
N ILE A 90 12.78 -0.64 -3.84
CA ILE A 90 13.82 0.33 -4.19
C ILE A 90 14.63 0.67 -2.94
N ILE A 91 15.96 0.59 -3.05
CA ILE A 91 16.87 1.22 -2.11
C ILE A 91 17.42 2.47 -2.79
N SER A 92 17.21 3.61 -2.18
CA SER A 92 17.75 4.89 -2.62
C SER A 92 18.76 5.42 -1.59
N GLY A 93 19.69 6.21 -2.07
CA GLY A 93 20.67 6.90 -1.24
C GLY A 93 20.89 8.32 -1.74
N PRO A 94 21.43 9.21 -0.88
CA PRO A 94 21.72 10.57 -1.28
C PRO A 94 22.77 10.60 -2.40
N THR A 95 22.60 11.53 -3.34
CA THR A 95 23.63 11.90 -4.29
C THR A 95 24.63 12.86 -3.63
N ASP A 96 25.69 13.20 -4.37
CA ASP A 96 26.58 14.28 -3.96
C ASP A 96 25.80 15.56 -3.69
N ASP A 97 26.20 16.27 -2.63
CA ASP A 97 25.55 17.53 -2.25
C ASP A 97 25.83 18.62 -3.30
N LYS A 98 24.80 19.03 -4.02
CA LYS A 98 24.82 20.09 -5.03
C LYS A 98 24.04 21.34 -4.60
N SER A 99 23.75 21.46 -3.32
CA SER A 99 22.95 22.56 -2.76
C SER A 99 23.47 23.93 -3.19
N ASP A 100 24.79 24.13 -3.23
CA ASP A 100 25.41 25.36 -3.70
C ASP A 100 25.07 25.72 -5.14
N LEU A 101 24.98 24.72 -6.03
CA LEU A 101 24.65 24.94 -7.43
C LEU A 101 23.19 25.39 -7.59
N TYR A 102 22.28 24.77 -6.85
CA TYR A 102 20.86 25.18 -6.83
C TYR A 102 20.70 26.63 -6.38
N ILE A 103 21.39 27.04 -5.30
CA ILE A 103 21.32 28.41 -4.77
C ILE A 103 21.87 29.42 -5.77
N LYS A 104 23.05 29.13 -6.37
CA LYS A 104 23.67 30.03 -7.35
C LYS A 104 22.84 30.18 -8.59
N VAL A 105 22.31 29.11 -9.14
CA VAL A 105 21.48 29.12 -10.35
C VAL A 105 20.14 29.82 -10.08
N ASP A 106 19.52 29.60 -8.93
CA ASP A 106 18.28 30.31 -8.54
C ASP A 106 18.48 31.82 -8.49
N ALA A 107 19.60 32.30 -7.92
CA ALA A 107 19.93 33.70 -7.87
C ALA A 107 20.11 34.31 -9.25
N LEU A 108 20.61 33.56 -10.24
CA LEU A 108 20.75 34.01 -11.62
C LEU A 108 19.39 34.05 -12.35
N VAL A 109 18.57 32.99 -12.16
CA VAL A 109 17.24 32.90 -12.78
C VAL A 109 16.33 34.08 -12.35
N LYS A 110 16.45 34.53 -11.10
CA LYS A 110 15.72 35.70 -10.60
C LYS A 110 16.05 37.03 -11.32
N GLN A 111 17.12 37.06 -12.11
CA GLN A 111 17.49 38.21 -12.94
C GLN A 111 16.90 38.16 -14.36
N LEU A 112 16.30 37.03 -14.74
CA LEU A 112 15.57 36.91 -15.99
C LEU A 112 14.20 37.58 -15.90
N THR A 113 13.74 38.13 -17.01
CA THR A 113 12.46 38.88 -17.13
C THR A 113 11.49 38.11 -18.05
N GLU A 114 10.23 38.51 -18.09
CA GLU A 114 9.20 37.83 -18.89
C GLU A 114 9.49 37.74 -20.40
N GLY A 115 10.37 38.57 -20.94
CA GLY A 115 10.83 38.47 -22.34
C GLY A 115 11.91 37.41 -22.57
N ASP A 116 12.56 36.95 -21.52
CA ASP A 116 13.68 36.01 -21.60
C ASP A 116 13.22 34.53 -21.70
N TYR A 117 11.92 34.26 -21.49
CA TYR A 117 11.38 32.91 -21.55
C TYR A 117 9.92 32.85 -22.00
N GLU A 118 9.52 31.73 -22.57
CA GLU A 118 8.14 31.42 -22.97
C GLU A 118 7.56 30.33 -22.05
N LYS A 119 6.30 30.55 -21.61
CA LYS A 119 5.56 29.59 -20.75
C LYS A 119 4.47 28.89 -21.54
N ASP A 120 4.38 27.57 -21.39
CA ASP A 120 3.21 26.81 -21.77
C ASP A 120 2.52 26.25 -20.50
N GLU A 121 1.43 26.90 -20.07
CA GLU A 121 0.68 26.53 -18.90
C GLU A 121 -0.02 25.17 -19.04
N LYS A 122 -0.38 24.77 -20.29
CA LYS A 122 -1.06 23.49 -20.53
C LYS A 122 -0.10 22.32 -20.39
N GLN A 123 1.12 22.47 -20.88
CA GLN A 123 2.17 21.45 -20.79
C GLN A 123 3.02 21.57 -19.51
N ARG A 124 2.77 22.60 -18.70
CA ARG A 124 3.60 22.95 -17.53
C ARG A 124 5.09 23.00 -17.88
N SER A 125 5.42 23.60 -19.01
CA SER A 125 6.78 23.73 -19.51
C SER A 125 7.14 25.20 -19.66
N VAL A 126 8.42 25.49 -19.53
CA VAL A 126 9.02 26.82 -19.74
C VAL A 126 10.34 26.64 -20.49
N VAL A 127 10.56 27.45 -21.48
CA VAL A 127 11.79 27.46 -22.30
C VAL A 127 12.35 28.86 -22.42
N LEU A 128 13.66 28.98 -22.50
CA LEU A 128 14.30 30.27 -22.76
C LEU A 128 14.07 30.69 -24.21
N THR A 129 13.89 31.98 -24.43
CA THR A 129 13.98 32.59 -25.77
C THR A 129 15.44 32.67 -26.24
N GLU A 130 15.70 33.03 -27.48
CA GLU A 130 17.09 33.30 -27.96
C GLU A 130 17.78 34.37 -27.10
N GLU A 131 17.09 35.49 -26.86
CA GLU A 131 17.60 36.58 -26.01
C GLU A 131 17.82 36.12 -24.55
N GLY A 132 16.90 35.31 -24.04
CA GLY A 132 17.00 34.72 -22.70
C GLY A 132 18.17 33.73 -22.58
N THR A 133 18.44 32.95 -23.62
CA THR A 133 19.58 32.05 -23.67
C THR A 133 20.91 32.79 -23.63
N GLU A 134 21.07 33.83 -24.46
CA GLU A 134 22.29 34.67 -24.47
C GLU A 134 22.49 35.36 -23.11
N LYS A 135 21.42 35.83 -22.49
CA LYS A 135 21.49 36.45 -21.17
C LYS A 135 21.86 35.45 -20.08
N ALA A 136 21.26 34.25 -20.11
CA ALA A 136 21.59 33.17 -19.17
C ALA A 136 23.03 32.71 -19.31
N GLU A 137 23.55 32.55 -20.54
CA GLU A 137 24.95 32.22 -20.81
C GLU A 137 25.89 33.24 -20.18
N ARG A 138 25.66 34.48 -20.43
CA ARG A 138 26.50 35.58 -19.88
C ARG A 138 26.49 35.56 -18.34
N LEU A 139 25.33 35.40 -17.71
CA LEU A 139 25.21 35.38 -16.27
C LEU A 139 25.90 34.16 -15.66
N LEU A 140 25.80 33.00 -16.30
CA LEU A 140 26.47 31.74 -15.86
C LEU A 140 27.98 31.80 -16.05
N GLU A 141 28.47 32.42 -17.14
CA GLU A 141 29.89 32.66 -17.42
C GLU A 141 30.49 33.61 -16.38
N GLU A 142 29.81 34.75 -16.11
CA GLU A 142 30.24 35.72 -15.08
C GLU A 142 30.29 35.09 -13.68
N ALA A 143 29.41 34.12 -13.40
CA ALA A 143 29.42 33.36 -12.16
C ALA A 143 30.44 32.20 -12.14
N GLY A 144 31.11 31.92 -13.25
CA GLY A 144 32.06 30.81 -13.38
C GLY A 144 31.44 29.44 -13.28
N LEU A 145 30.17 29.29 -13.67
CA LEU A 145 29.40 28.06 -13.58
C LEU A 145 29.41 27.24 -14.87
N ILE A 146 29.81 27.79 -16.00
CA ILE A 146 29.93 27.11 -17.28
C ILE A 146 31.37 27.15 -17.77
N GLU A 147 31.75 26.05 -18.46
CA GLU A 147 33.03 25.93 -19.17
C GLU A 147 32.78 26.08 -20.67
N GLY A 148 33.60 26.89 -21.35
CA GLY A 148 33.44 27.15 -22.78
C GLY A 148 32.44 28.30 -23.08
N GLN A 149 32.16 28.49 -24.38
CA GLN A 149 31.36 29.63 -24.88
C GLN A 149 29.88 29.25 -25.14
N ASN A 150 29.46 28.02 -24.88
CA ASN A 150 28.10 27.59 -25.23
C ASN A 150 27.44 26.89 -24.04
N LEU A 151 26.26 27.34 -23.66
CA LEU A 151 25.44 26.74 -22.59
C LEU A 151 25.15 25.26 -22.83
N TYR A 152 24.92 24.86 -24.07
CA TYR A 152 24.54 23.50 -24.45
C TYR A 152 25.74 22.57 -24.75
N ASP A 153 26.94 22.94 -24.40
CA ASP A 153 28.07 22.06 -24.46
C ASP A 153 27.89 20.86 -23.47
N ILE A 154 28.42 19.71 -23.83
CA ILE A 154 28.29 18.46 -23.02
C ILE A 154 28.79 18.68 -21.58
N ALA A 155 29.86 19.47 -21.41
CA ALA A 155 30.41 19.81 -20.10
C ALA A 155 29.40 20.55 -19.20
N ASN A 156 28.47 21.30 -19.78
CA ASN A 156 27.53 22.16 -19.08
C ASN A 156 26.16 21.51 -18.84
N THR A 157 25.97 20.24 -19.21
CA THR A 157 24.67 19.53 -19.14
C THR A 157 24.02 19.62 -17.76
N GLN A 158 24.82 19.52 -16.69
CA GLN A 158 24.30 19.64 -15.31
C GLN A 158 23.79 21.07 -15.02
N VAL A 159 24.52 22.09 -15.43
CA VAL A 159 24.16 23.47 -15.22
C VAL A 159 22.88 23.80 -15.97
N VAL A 160 22.76 23.33 -17.22
CA VAL A 160 21.53 23.46 -18.04
C VAL A 160 20.34 22.80 -17.33
N HIS A 161 20.53 21.61 -16.78
CA HIS A 161 19.47 20.93 -16.02
C HIS A 161 19.03 21.77 -14.82
N HIS A 162 19.95 22.25 -13.99
CA HIS A 162 19.64 23.10 -12.83
C HIS A 162 18.99 24.42 -13.24
N LEU A 163 19.45 25.02 -14.34
CA LEU A 163 18.86 26.25 -14.91
C LEU A 163 17.39 26.03 -15.28
N ASN A 164 17.09 24.93 -15.99
CA ASN A 164 15.74 24.61 -16.40
C ASN A 164 14.83 24.35 -15.18
N GLN A 165 15.33 23.63 -14.16
CA GLN A 165 14.55 23.39 -12.94
C GLN A 165 14.34 24.67 -12.12
N ALA A 166 15.35 25.52 -11.99
CA ALA A 166 15.22 26.82 -11.32
C ALA A 166 14.25 27.75 -12.06
N LEU A 167 14.32 27.80 -13.41
CA LEU A 167 13.40 28.56 -14.24
C LEU A 167 11.95 28.06 -14.03
N LYS A 168 11.75 26.75 -14.08
CA LYS A 168 10.46 26.12 -13.83
C LYS A 168 9.93 26.42 -12.43
N ALA A 169 10.76 26.28 -11.40
CA ALA A 169 10.39 26.57 -10.01
C ALA A 169 9.96 28.04 -9.80
N ASN A 170 10.68 28.98 -10.42
CA ASN A 170 10.40 30.41 -10.25
C ASN A 170 9.21 30.90 -11.08
N THR A 171 8.92 30.26 -12.23
CA THR A 171 7.92 30.77 -13.19
C THR A 171 6.60 29.99 -13.15
N MET A 172 6.61 28.70 -12.82
CA MET A 172 5.47 27.81 -12.93
C MET A 172 4.90 27.36 -11.59
N PHE A 173 5.69 27.41 -10.51
CA PHE A 173 5.27 26.96 -9.18
C PHE A 173 5.09 28.12 -8.22
N ARG A 174 3.92 28.23 -7.63
CA ARG A 174 3.51 29.33 -6.76
C ARG A 174 3.33 28.86 -5.33
N ARG A 175 3.91 29.62 -4.40
CA ARG A 175 3.68 29.42 -2.97
C ARG A 175 2.21 29.63 -2.66
N ASP A 176 1.70 28.83 -1.70
CA ASP A 176 0.31 28.80 -1.23
C ASP A 176 -0.73 28.32 -2.27
N ILE A 177 -0.26 27.88 -3.46
CA ILE A 177 -1.08 27.25 -4.51
C ILE A 177 -0.57 25.84 -4.80
N ASP A 178 0.67 25.71 -5.25
CA ASP A 178 1.28 24.42 -5.61
C ASP A 178 2.02 23.80 -4.43
N TYR A 179 2.46 24.60 -3.46
CA TYR A 179 3.16 24.19 -2.25
C TYR A 179 3.05 25.23 -1.15
N ILE A 180 3.33 24.81 0.09
CA ILE A 180 3.54 25.68 1.24
C ILE A 180 4.94 25.47 1.82
N VAL A 181 5.40 26.44 2.61
CA VAL A 181 6.58 26.29 3.46
C VAL A 181 6.11 26.11 4.90
N LYS A 182 6.35 24.93 5.45
CA LYS A 182 5.96 24.56 6.82
C LYS A 182 7.17 23.98 7.55
N ASP A 183 7.46 24.47 8.73
CA ASP A 183 8.57 24.03 9.59
C ASP A 183 9.94 24.02 8.86
N GLY A 184 10.17 25.01 7.98
CA GLY A 184 11.40 25.12 7.17
C GLY A 184 11.50 24.11 6.02
N LYS A 185 10.42 23.45 5.65
CA LYS A 185 10.35 22.49 4.53
C LYS A 185 9.28 22.88 3.52
N VAL A 186 9.54 22.58 2.26
CA VAL A 186 8.56 22.66 1.19
C VAL A 186 7.64 21.45 1.23
N VAL A 187 6.33 21.68 1.34
CA VAL A 187 5.30 20.65 1.33
C VAL A 187 4.39 20.87 0.12
N ILE A 188 4.23 19.84 -0.70
CA ILE A 188 3.41 19.89 -1.92
C ILE A 188 1.93 19.98 -1.55
N ILE A 189 1.17 20.78 -2.31
CA ILE A 189 -0.29 20.79 -2.29
C ILE A 189 -0.80 19.99 -3.48
N ASP A 190 -1.66 19.01 -3.23
CA ASP A 190 -2.31 18.23 -4.28
C ASP A 190 -3.28 19.12 -5.08
N GLU A 191 -3.11 19.15 -6.40
CA GLU A 191 -3.86 20.00 -7.30
C GLU A 191 -5.37 19.71 -7.30
N PHE A 192 -5.76 18.44 -7.10
CA PHE A 192 -7.15 18.03 -7.17
C PHE A 192 -7.88 18.12 -5.83
N THR A 193 -7.17 17.84 -4.75
CA THR A 193 -7.77 17.78 -3.41
C THR A 193 -7.46 18.99 -2.54
N GLY A 194 -6.48 19.83 -2.92
CA GLY A 194 -5.99 20.95 -2.11
C GLY A 194 -5.31 20.51 -0.80
N ARG A 195 -4.99 19.22 -0.63
CA ARG A 195 -4.41 18.68 0.58
C ARG A 195 -2.89 18.71 0.55
N MET A 196 -2.29 18.93 1.71
CA MET A 196 -0.86 18.81 1.90
C MET A 196 -0.41 17.37 1.75
N MET A 197 0.65 17.15 0.98
CA MET A 197 1.24 15.85 0.71
C MET A 197 2.58 15.72 1.44
N ASP A 198 2.53 15.49 2.74
CA ASP A 198 3.74 15.32 3.56
C ASP A 198 4.59 14.15 3.06
N GLY A 199 5.90 14.34 2.99
CA GLY A 199 6.87 13.33 2.56
C GLY A 199 6.96 13.10 1.05
N ARG A 200 6.07 13.69 0.22
CA ARG A 200 6.22 13.69 -1.24
C ARG A 200 7.14 14.81 -1.71
N ARG A 201 7.91 14.50 -2.75
CA ARG A 201 8.84 15.45 -3.39
C ARG A 201 8.68 15.38 -4.91
N TRP A 202 8.82 16.51 -5.60
CA TRP A 202 8.94 16.51 -7.06
C TRP A 202 10.27 15.87 -7.47
N SER A 203 10.27 15.16 -8.58
CA SER A 203 11.44 14.51 -9.17
C SER A 203 12.35 15.50 -9.91
N ASP A 204 13.48 14.97 -10.37
CA ASP A 204 14.39 15.61 -11.31
C ASP A 204 14.98 16.94 -10.83
N GLY A 205 15.19 17.13 -9.53
CA GLY A 205 15.75 18.35 -8.97
C GLY A 205 14.78 19.51 -8.83
N LEU A 206 13.52 19.36 -9.26
CA LEU A 206 12.53 20.44 -9.16
C LEU A 206 12.24 20.82 -7.70
N HIS A 207 12.14 19.82 -6.81
CA HIS A 207 11.88 20.09 -5.39
C HIS A 207 13.01 20.89 -4.76
N GLN A 208 14.24 20.54 -5.04
CA GLN A 208 15.45 21.25 -4.62
C GLN A 208 15.51 22.67 -5.20
N ALA A 209 15.08 22.85 -6.45
CA ALA A 209 14.98 24.19 -7.05
C ALA A 209 13.92 25.06 -6.36
N VAL A 210 12.80 24.48 -5.90
CA VAL A 210 11.79 25.20 -5.11
C VAL A 210 12.31 25.49 -3.70
N GLU A 211 13.04 24.55 -3.08
CA GLU A 211 13.71 24.78 -1.79
C GLU A 211 14.72 25.95 -1.88
N ALA A 212 15.51 26.00 -2.97
CA ALA A 212 16.43 27.13 -3.25
C ALA A 212 15.67 28.44 -3.44
N LYS A 213 14.59 28.43 -4.21
CA LYS A 213 13.72 29.60 -4.43
C LYS A 213 13.20 30.19 -3.11
N GLU A 214 12.77 29.35 -2.20
CA GLU A 214 12.22 29.75 -0.89
C GLU A 214 13.30 29.99 0.17
N GLY A 215 14.56 29.71 -0.14
CA GLY A 215 15.68 29.89 0.81
C GLY A 215 15.62 28.99 2.02
N VAL A 216 14.98 27.84 1.91
CA VAL A 216 14.96 26.80 2.95
C VAL A 216 16.13 25.83 2.76
N GLN A 217 16.35 24.93 3.74
CA GLN A 217 17.38 23.90 3.62
C GLN A 217 17.08 23.00 2.42
N ILE A 218 18.06 22.87 1.52
CA ILE A 218 17.98 22.00 0.36
C ILE A 218 18.37 20.58 0.82
N GLU A 219 17.45 19.63 0.69
CA GLU A 219 17.75 18.23 0.94
C GLU A 219 18.36 17.61 -0.33
N PRO A 220 19.44 16.79 -0.21
CA PRO A 220 20.09 16.19 -1.37
C PRO A 220 19.11 15.32 -2.16
N GLU A 221 19.35 15.21 -3.45
CA GLU A 221 18.63 14.29 -4.30
C GLU A 221 18.93 12.85 -3.88
N ASN A 222 17.92 11.99 -3.98
CA ASN A 222 18.11 10.57 -3.80
C ASN A 222 18.21 9.90 -5.16
N GLN A 223 19.24 9.09 -5.34
CA GLN A 223 19.35 8.21 -6.50
C GLN A 223 19.00 6.77 -6.13
N THR A 224 18.41 6.06 -7.08
CA THR A 224 18.15 4.63 -6.93
C THR A 224 19.48 3.87 -6.97
N LEU A 225 19.83 3.22 -5.86
CA LEU A 225 21.02 2.40 -5.74
C LEU A 225 20.78 0.96 -6.19
N ALA A 226 19.61 0.42 -5.84
CA ALA A 226 19.20 -0.92 -6.21
C ALA A 226 17.68 -1.01 -6.32
N SER A 227 17.17 -1.81 -7.25
CA SER A 227 15.74 -2.10 -7.37
C SER A 227 15.50 -3.51 -7.88
N ILE A 228 14.37 -4.11 -7.45
CA ILE A 228 13.87 -5.38 -7.98
C ILE A 228 12.36 -5.42 -7.84
N THR A 229 11.65 -6.06 -8.76
CA THR A 229 10.24 -6.36 -8.63
C THR A 229 10.04 -7.72 -7.96
N PHE A 230 8.89 -7.95 -7.31
CA PHE A 230 8.56 -9.26 -6.76
C PHE A 230 8.58 -10.35 -7.84
N GLN A 231 8.08 -10.04 -9.02
CA GLN A 231 8.13 -10.96 -10.17
C GLN A 231 9.56 -11.43 -10.47
N ASN A 232 10.51 -10.52 -10.56
CA ASN A 232 11.90 -10.88 -10.86
C ASN A 232 12.57 -11.60 -9.69
N TYR A 233 12.27 -11.20 -8.45
CA TYR A 233 12.80 -11.84 -7.27
C TYR A 233 12.36 -13.31 -7.16
N PHE A 234 11.06 -13.59 -7.22
CA PHE A 234 10.55 -14.95 -7.09
C PHE A 234 10.87 -15.86 -8.28
N ARG A 235 11.11 -15.31 -9.46
CA ARG A 235 11.59 -16.07 -10.62
C ARG A 235 13.03 -16.62 -10.45
N MET A 236 13.78 -16.16 -9.47
CA MET A 236 15.11 -16.69 -9.17
C MET A 236 15.06 -18.03 -8.42
N TYR A 237 13.93 -18.39 -7.84
CA TYR A 237 13.76 -19.67 -7.17
C TYR A 237 13.61 -20.80 -8.20
N PRO A 238 14.48 -21.83 -8.19
CA PRO A 238 14.34 -22.99 -9.08
C PRO A 238 13.03 -23.75 -8.86
N LYS A 239 12.51 -23.72 -7.64
CA LYS A 239 11.24 -24.33 -7.26
C LYS A 239 10.37 -23.29 -6.57
N LEU A 240 9.21 -23.04 -7.15
CA LEU A 240 8.24 -22.07 -6.66
C LEU A 240 6.89 -22.77 -6.48
N SER A 241 6.24 -22.53 -5.35
CA SER A 241 4.90 -23.02 -5.05
C SER A 241 4.14 -21.90 -4.36
N GLY A 242 2.83 -21.96 -4.38
CA GLY A 242 2.01 -20.96 -3.71
C GLY A 242 0.62 -21.49 -3.40
N MET A 243 -0.13 -20.72 -2.63
CA MET A 243 -1.50 -21.01 -2.28
C MET A 243 -2.33 -19.73 -2.19
N THR A 244 -3.58 -19.85 -2.59
CA THR A 244 -4.61 -18.81 -2.50
C THR A 244 -5.98 -19.41 -2.75
N GLY A 245 -7.03 -18.73 -2.37
CA GLY A 245 -8.41 -19.10 -2.67
C GLY A 245 -8.86 -18.72 -4.09
N THR A 246 -8.09 -17.94 -4.85
CA THR A 246 -8.54 -17.27 -6.09
C THR A 246 -7.59 -17.37 -7.28
N ALA A 247 -6.72 -18.39 -7.33
CA ALA A 247 -5.73 -18.54 -8.40
C ALA A 247 -6.28 -18.96 -9.76
N LEU A 248 -7.42 -19.65 -9.80
CA LEU A 248 -7.87 -20.36 -11.00
C LEU A 248 -8.14 -19.42 -12.19
N THR A 249 -8.62 -18.21 -11.94
CA THR A 249 -8.88 -17.21 -12.98
C THR A 249 -7.61 -16.71 -13.66
N GLU A 250 -6.48 -16.75 -12.96
CA GLU A 250 -5.17 -16.28 -13.42
C GLU A 250 -4.22 -17.44 -13.75
N ALA A 251 -4.75 -18.67 -13.91
CA ALA A 251 -3.95 -19.85 -14.23
C ALA A 251 -3.04 -19.70 -15.47
N PRO A 252 -3.50 -19.08 -16.57
CA PRO A 252 -2.64 -18.82 -17.73
C PRO A 252 -1.44 -17.91 -17.37
N GLU A 253 -1.65 -16.85 -16.59
CA GLU A 253 -0.59 -15.91 -16.18
C GLU A 253 0.43 -16.58 -15.27
N PHE A 254 -0.01 -17.39 -14.30
CA PHE A 254 0.89 -18.19 -13.46
C PHE A 254 1.75 -19.15 -14.30
N PHE A 255 1.16 -19.76 -15.32
CA PHE A 255 1.90 -20.65 -16.20
C PHE A 255 2.88 -19.89 -17.10
N ASP A 256 2.44 -18.80 -17.72
CA ASP A 256 3.26 -18.06 -18.68
C ASP A 256 4.49 -17.41 -18.02
N ILE A 257 4.31 -16.80 -16.85
CA ILE A 257 5.37 -16.06 -16.16
C ILE A 257 6.24 -16.97 -15.30
N TYR A 258 5.61 -17.84 -14.49
CA TYR A 258 6.30 -18.60 -13.44
C TYR A 258 6.40 -20.10 -13.72
N LYS A 259 5.79 -20.59 -14.80
CA LYS A 259 5.67 -22.01 -15.15
C LYS A 259 4.99 -22.86 -14.07
N MET A 260 4.09 -22.24 -13.30
CA MET A 260 3.31 -22.90 -12.28
C MET A 260 1.95 -23.33 -12.82
N ASN A 261 1.54 -24.56 -12.48
CA ASN A 261 0.20 -25.04 -12.72
C ASN A 261 -0.71 -24.77 -11.53
N VAL A 262 -1.95 -24.39 -11.78
CA VAL A 262 -2.95 -24.18 -10.76
C VAL A 262 -3.77 -25.46 -10.58
N VAL A 263 -3.80 -25.98 -9.33
CA VAL A 263 -4.57 -27.16 -8.95
C VAL A 263 -5.62 -26.77 -7.92
N SER A 264 -6.88 -27.03 -8.22
CA SER A 264 -7.99 -26.79 -7.29
C SER A 264 -8.09 -27.93 -6.29
N ILE A 265 -7.95 -27.61 -5.01
CA ILE A 265 -8.12 -28.57 -3.90
C ILE A 265 -9.49 -28.33 -3.27
N PRO A 266 -10.37 -29.35 -3.22
CA PRO A 266 -11.68 -29.20 -2.59
C PRO A 266 -11.56 -28.79 -1.13
N THR A 267 -12.50 -27.96 -0.67
CA THR A 267 -12.58 -27.55 0.75
C THR A 267 -12.99 -28.73 1.62
N HIS A 268 -12.50 -28.78 2.85
CA HIS A 268 -12.84 -29.85 3.83
C HIS A 268 -14.35 -29.89 4.11
N VAL A 269 -14.97 -28.71 4.28
CA VAL A 269 -16.42 -28.57 4.43
C VAL A 269 -16.95 -27.87 3.16
N GLY A 270 -18.07 -28.38 2.63
CA GLY A 270 -18.70 -27.80 1.44
C GLY A 270 -19.08 -26.32 1.65
N VAL A 271 -18.92 -25.54 0.61
CA VAL A 271 -19.32 -24.11 0.61
C VAL A 271 -20.84 -24.03 0.67
N GLN A 272 -21.38 -23.33 1.68
CA GLN A 272 -22.80 -23.09 1.88
C GLN A 272 -23.25 -21.70 1.42
N ARG A 273 -22.30 -20.87 0.98
CA ARG A 273 -22.59 -19.54 0.46
C ARG A 273 -23.43 -19.62 -0.81
N ILE A 274 -24.43 -18.76 -0.91
CA ILE A 274 -25.26 -18.58 -2.10
C ILE A 274 -24.77 -17.33 -2.82
N ASP A 275 -24.35 -17.48 -4.09
CA ASP A 275 -23.96 -16.35 -4.94
C ASP A 275 -25.16 -15.94 -5.80
N GLU A 276 -25.70 -14.73 -5.58
CA GLU A 276 -26.80 -14.18 -6.35
C GLU A 276 -26.30 -13.54 -7.66
N GLU A 277 -27.22 -13.37 -8.63
CA GLU A 277 -26.95 -12.73 -9.91
C GLU A 277 -26.80 -11.21 -9.76
N ASP A 278 -26.17 -10.57 -10.75
CA ASP A 278 -25.99 -9.13 -10.78
C ASP A 278 -27.33 -8.41 -11.04
N GLU A 279 -27.54 -7.32 -10.29
CA GLU A 279 -28.67 -6.41 -10.52
C GLU A 279 -28.21 -5.16 -11.29
N PHE A 280 -28.99 -4.75 -12.30
CA PHE A 280 -28.65 -3.62 -13.16
C PHE A 280 -29.57 -2.44 -12.90
N TYR A 281 -29.00 -1.25 -12.72
CA TYR A 281 -29.71 -0.02 -12.44
C TYR A 281 -29.44 1.04 -13.51
N LYS A 282 -30.45 1.85 -13.80
CA LYS A 282 -30.40 2.87 -14.85
C LYS A 282 -29.46 4.04 -14.50
N ASN A 283 -29.34 4.36 -13.22
CA ASN A 283 -28.51 5.43 -12.73
C ASN A 283 -28.00 5.15 -11.30
N ILE A 284 -27.05 5.97 -10.84
CA ILE A 284 -26.39 5.77 -9.54
C ILE A 284 -27.35 5.99 -8.35
N ASN A 285 -28.34 6.88 -8.50
CA ASN A 285 -29.27 7.17 -7.41
C ASN A 285 -30.21 5.99 -7.16
N ASP A 286 -30.74 5.39 -8.23
CA ASP A 286 -31.58 4.19 -8.14
C ASP A 286 -30.78 3.02 -7.54
N LYS A 287 -29.50 2.87 -7.95
CA LYS A 287 -28.59 1.87 -7.37
C LYS A 287 -28.39 2.10 -5.88
N PHE A 288 -28.07 3.32 -5.44
CA PHE A 288 -27.85 3.62 -4.03
C PHE A 288 -29.13 3.44 -3.18
N ALA A 289 -30.28 3.80 -3.72
CA ALA A 289 -31.56 3.56 -3.05
C ALA A 289 -31.84 2.06 -2.86
N ALA A 290 -31.55 1.24 -3.88
CA ALA A 290 -31.67 -0.22 -3.79
C ALA A 290 -30.70 -0.82 -2.79
N ILE A 291 -29.43 -0.40 -2.79
CA ILE A 291 -28.40 -0.79 -1.82
C ILE A 291 -28.87 -0.47 -0.38
N ALA A 292 -29.32 0.76 -0.13
CA ALA A 292 -29.79 1.16 1.19
C ALA A 292 -31.00 0.34 1.66
N LYS A 293 -31.91 0.05 0.77
CA LYS A 293 -33.10 -0.79 1.05
C LYS A 293 -32.69 -2.22 1.44
N GLU A 294 -31.76 -2.82 0.70
CA GLU A 294 -31.29 -4.17 1.00
C GLU A 294 -30.49 -4.21 2.31
N ILE A 295 -29.63 -3.21 2.57
CA ILE A 295 -28.90 -3.09 3.83
C ILE A 295 -29.87 -2.98 5.02
N LYS A 296 -30.90 -2.12 4.94
CA LYS A 296 -31.91 -1.99 6.00
C LYS A 296 -32.60 -3.31 6.30
N LYS A 297 -33.03 -4.02 5.25
CA LYS A 297 -33.66 -5.33 5.35
C LYS A 297 -32.77 -6.35 6.07
N ARG A 298 -31.49 -6.43 5.70
CA ARG A 298 -30.53 -7.35 6.32
C ARG A 298 -30.23 -6.96 7.77
N GLN A 299 -30.06 -5.68 8.03
CA GLN A 299 -29.80 -5.17 9.37
C GLN A 299 -30.96 -5.44 10.32
N GLU A 300 -32.21 -5.28 9.88
CA GLU A 300 -33.43 -5.61 10.66
C GLU A 300 -33.53 -7.09 10.97
N MET A 301 -33.02 -7.97 10.09
CA MET A 301 -32.92 -9.40 10.32
C MET A 301 -31.73 -9.77 11.24
N GLY A 302 -30.89 -8.83 11.62
CA GLY A 302 -29.69 -9.06 12.38
C GLY A 302 -28.54 -9.69 11.57
N GLN A 303 -28.61 -9.68 10.25
CA GLN A 303 -27.56 -10.18 9.37
C GLN A 303 -26.49 -9.10 9.17
N PRO A 304 -25.20 -9.37 9.40
CA PRO A 304 -24.13 -8.44 9.09
C PRO A 304 -23.93 -8.27 7.58
N VAL A 305 -23.59 -7.04 7.18
CA VAL A 305 -23.42 -6.66 5.77
C VAL A 305 -22.03 -6.08 5.54
N LEU A 306 -21.29 -6.67 4.60
CA LEU A 306 -20.04 -6.11 4.07
C LEU A 306 -20.31 -5.56 2.67
N VAL A 307 -20.14 -4.26 2.51
CA VAL A 307 -20.35 -3.58 1.23
C VAL A 307 -18.98 -3.30 0.58
N GLY A 308 -18.73 -3.95 -0.55
CA GLY A 308 -17.51 -3.76 -1.33
C GLY A 308 -17.64 -2.63 -2.35
N THR A 309 -16.68 -1.71 -2.36
CA THR A 309 -16.58 -0.62 -3.35
C THR A 309 -15.23 -0.66 -4.06
N VAL A 310 -15.17 -0.15 -5.29
CA VAL A 310 -13.94 -0.20 -6.11
C VAL A 310 -12.98 0.96 -5.84
N SER A 311 -13.42 2.03 -5.16
CA SER A 311 -12.57 3.17 -4.83
C SER A 311 -12.93 3.81 -3.49
N ILE A 312 -11.98 4.57 -2.93
CA ILE A 312 -12.16 5.33 -1.69
C ILE A 312 -13.31 6.35 -1.86
N GLU A 313 -13.32 7.09 -2.97
CA GLU A 313 -14.36 8.10 -3.25
C GLU A 313 -15.76 7.47 -3.27
N LYS A 314 -15.93 6.32 -3.91
CA LYS A 314 -17.21 5.61 -3.94
C LYS A 314 -17.63 5.09 -2.57
N SER A 315 -16.65 4.70 -1.74
CA SER A 315 -16.94 4.30 -0.35
C SER A 315 -17.43 5.47 0.50
N GLU A 316 -16.84 6.65 0.31
CA GLU A 316 -17.23 7.88 1.00
C GLU A 316 -18.61 8.37 0.54
N LEU A 317 -18.86 8.42 -0.79
CA LEU A 317 -20.16 8.80 -1.35
C LEU A 317 -21.30 7.89 -0.86
N LEU A 318 -21.06 6.57 -0.86
CA LEU A 318 -22.04 5.63 -0.34
C LEU A 318 -22.24 5.81 1.18
N GLY A 319 -21.17 6.04 1.94
CA GLY A 319 -21.22 6.32 3.37
C GLY A 319 -22.07 7.54 3.68
N GLU A 320 -21.87 8.65 2.97
CA GLU A 320 -22.71 9.86 3.10
C GLU A 320 -24.20 9.60 2.77
N PHE A 321 -24.45 8.79 1.74
CA PHE A 321 -25.81 8.41 1.37
C PHE A 321 -26.47 7.58 2.48
N LEU A 322 -25.80 6.55 3.00
CA LEU A 322 -26.31 5.72 4.09
C LEU A 322 -26.51 6.50 5.39
N GLN A 323 -25.67 7.50 5.66
CA GLN A 323 -25.84 8.40 6.81
C GLN A 323 -27.12 9.24 6.69
N LYS A 324 -27.41 9.78 5.51
CA LYS A 324 -28.67 10.51 5.22
C LYS A 324 -29.91 9.62 5.37
N GLU A 325 -29.78 8.35 5.02
CA GLU A 325 -30.82 7.33 5.19
C GLU A 325 -30.95 6.81 6.63
N GLY A 326 -30.11 7.29 7.56
CA GLY A 326 -30.14 6.89 8.98
C GLY A 326 -29.60 5.49 9.25
N ILE A 327 -28.82 4.91 8.34
CA ILE A 327 -28.22 3.58 8.50
C ILE A 327 -26.88 3.72 9.23
N ARG A 328 -26.76 3.06 10.40
CA ARG A 328 -25.48 2.97 11.10
C ARG A 328 -24.52 2.10 10.31
N HIS A 329 -23.32 2.60 10.03
CA HIS A 329 -22.29 1.90 9.28
C HIS A 329 -20.90 2.36 9.70
N ALA A 330 -19.91 1.54 9.38
CA ALA A 330 -18.48 1.88 9.47
C ALA A 330 -17.87 1.91 8.06
N VAL A 331 -16.92 2.81 7.81
CA VAL A 331 -16.21 2.90 6.53
C VAL A 331 -14.76 2.51 6.73
N LEU A 332 -14.33 1.50 6.00
CA LEU A 332 -12.95 0.99 5.93
C LEU A 332 -12.31 1.47 4.64
N ASN A 333 -11.34 2.34 4.74
CA ASN A 333 -10.52 2.73 3.63
C ASN A 333 -9.08 3.01 4.07
N ALA A 334 -8.14 3.12 3.13
CA ALA A 334 -6.72 3.29 3.39
C ALA A 334 -6.32 4.54 4.21
N ARG A 335 -7.27 5.44 4.54
CA ARG A 335 -7.02 6.61 5.37
C ARG A 335 -7.01 6.31 6.87
N PHE A 336 -7.54 5.16 7.30
CA PHE A 336 -7.75 4.80 8.71
C PHE A 336 -7.06 3.48 9.09
N HIS A 337 -5.83 3.29 8.67
CA HIS A 337 -5.05 2.06 8.90
C HIS A 337 -5.01 1.56 10.34
N GLU A 338 -4.89 2.47 11.31
CA GLU A 338 -4.81 2.09 12.73
C GLU A 338 -6.12 1.50 13.25
N GLN A 339 -7.26 1.92 12.69
CA GLN A 339 -8.58 1.44 13.09
C GLN A 339 -9.08 0.28 12.24
N GLU A 340 -8.40 -0.04 11.13
CA GLU A 340 -8.83 -1.04 10.18
C GLU A 340 -9.02 -2.42 10.81
N ALA A 341 -8.03 -2.91 11.56
CA ALA A 341 -8.09 -4.21 12.22
C ALA A 341 -9.25 -4.30 13.22
N HIS A 342 -9.51 -3.22 13.95
CA HIS A 342 -10.63 -3.14 14.90
C HIS A 342 -11.98 -3.20 14.19
N LEU A 343 -12.17 -2.42 13.14
CA LEU A 343 -13.42 -2.37 12.36
C LEU A 343 -13.72 -3.71 11.67
N VAL A 344 -12.70 -4.36 11.10
CA VAL A 344 -12.83 -5.69 10.49
C VAL A 344 -13.21 -6.74 11.53
N ALA A 345 -12.59 -6.70 12.71
CA ALA A 345 -12.88 -7.61 13.80
C ALA A 345 -14.35 -7.56 14.26
N GLN A 346 -15.02 -6.41 14.10
CA GLN A 346 -16.41 -6.19 14.49
C GLN A 346 -17.39 -6.32 13.32
N ALA A 347 -16.92 -6.48 12.08
CA ALA A 347 -17.76 -6.53 10.88
C ALA A 347 -18.71 -7.74 10.82
N GLY A 348 -18.41 -8.82 11.57
CA GLY A 348 -19.24 -10.02 11.67
C GLY A 348 -20.29 -10.00 12.77
N ARG A 349 -20.47 -8.91 13.50
CA ARG A 349 -21.47 -8.79 14.59
C ARG A 349 -22.89 -8.61 14.05
N ILE A 350 -23.86 -8.93 14.89
CA ILE A 350 -25.30 -8.81 14.54
C ILE A 350 -25.62 -7.40 14.02
N GLY A 351 -26.16 -7.35 12.80
CA GLY A 351 -26.62 -6.12 12.18
C GLY A 351 -25.52 -5.10 11.87
N ALA A 352 -24.24 -5.48 11.94
CA ALA A 352 -23.13 -4.63 11.55
C ALA A 352 -23.19 -4.33 10.05
N VAL A 353 -22.91 -3.08 9.68
CA VAL A 353 -22.78 -2.64 8.28
C VAL A 353 -21.41 -2.03 8.10
N THR A 354 -20.60 -2.63 7.23
CA THR A 354 -19.23 -2.18 6.97
C THR A 354 -19.06 -1.93 5.48
N ILE A 355 -18.66 -0.71 5.11
CA ILE A 355 -18.29 -0.37 3.74
C ILE A 355 -16.76 -0.50 3.66
N ALA A 356 -16.27 -1.28 2.71
CA ALA A 356 -14.83 -1.49 2.52
C ALA A 356 -14.44 -1.34 1.05
N THR A 357 -13.28 -0.75 0.78
CA THR A 357 -12.64 -0.90 -0.52
C THR A 357 -12.09 -2.32 -0.65
N ASN A 358 -11.92 -2.81 -1.88
CA ASN A 358 -11.49 -4.18 -2.17
C ASN A 358 -10.22 -4.63 -1.43
N MET A 359 -9.30 -3.69 -1.16
CA MET A 359 -8.02 -3.98 -0.49
C MET A 359 -8.12 -3.87 1.03
N ALA A 360 -9.12 -3.19 1.58
CA ALA A 360 -9.28 -3.01 3.01
C ALA A 360 -9.64 -4.33 3.71
N GLY A 361 -8.94 -4.61 4.81
CA GLY A 361 -9.14 -5.84 5.60
C GLY A 361 -8.66 -7.12 4.92
N ARG A 362 -7.86 -7.06 3.84
CA ARG A 362 -7.26 -8.25 3.22
C ARG A 362 -6.34 -8.98 4.21
N GLY A 363 -6.38 -10.31 4.21
CA GLY A 363 -5.61 -11.12 5.16
C GLY A 363 -6.21 -11.21 6.57
N THR A 364 -7.28 -10.46 6.86
CA THR A 364 -7.99 -10.54 8.15
C THR A 364 -9.29 -11.31 7.96
N ASP A 365 -9.54 -12.29 8.82
CA ASP A 365 -10.78 -13.07 8.81
C ASP A 365 -11.91 -12.33 9.52
N ILE A 366 -13.09 -12.27 8.89
CA ILE A 366 -14.29 -11.72 9.50
C ILE A 366 -14.98 -12.83 10.28
N GLN A 367 -14.85 -12.81 11.60
CA GLN A 367 -15.45 -13.79 12.47
C GLN A 367 -16.92 -13.43 12.77
N LEU A 368 -17.82 -14.37 12.52
CA LEU A 368 -19.24 -14.19 12.87
C LEU A 368 -19.39 -14.08 14.40
N GLY A 369 -20.15 -13.09 14.85
CA GLY A 369 -20.28 -12.73 16.26
C GLY A 369 -19.20 -11.79 16.80
N GLY A 370 -18.20 -11.45 15.98
CA GLY A 370 -17.05 -10.61 16.37
C GLY A 370 -15.83 -11.41 16.83
N ASN A 371 -14.75 -10.69 17.12
CA ASN A 371 -13.48 -11.29 17.55
C ASN A 371 -13.30 -11.14 19.07
N VAL A 372 -13.12 -12.27 19.76
CA VAL A 372 -12.94 -12.34 21.22
C VAL A 372 -11.69 -11.57 21.67
N GLU A 373 -10.56 -11.74 20.98
CA GLU A 373 -9.28 -11.11 21.38
C GLU A 373 -9.37 -9.59 21.36
N PHE A 374 -10.02 -9.04 20.33
CA PHE A 374 -10.24 -7.59 20.24
C PHE A 374 -11.19 -7.08 21.33
N ARG A 375 -12.29 -7.79 21.61
CA ARG A 375 -13.19 -7.42 22.71
C ARG A 375 -12.51 -7.49 24.06
N VAL A 376 -11.70 -8.50 24.31
CA VAL A 376 -10.90 -8.60 25.53
C VAL A 376 -9.92 -7.45 25.66
N GLY A 377 -9.26 -7.06 24.56
CA GLY A 377 -8.37 -5.90 24.53
C GLY A 377 -9.09 -4.59 24.86
N ASP A 378 -10.26 -4.36 24.27
CA ASP A 378 -11.04 -3.14 24.45
C ASP A 378 -11.73 -3.05 25.81
N GLU A 379 -12.36 -4.15 26.26
CA GLU A 379 -13.18 -4.15 27.47
C GLU A 379 -12.36 -4.40 28.75
N LEU A 380 -11.25 -5.12 28.64
CA LEU A 380 -10.44 -5.58 29.77
C LEU A 380 -8.97 -5.13 29.71
N GLY A 381 -8.62 -4.20 28.82
CA GLY A 381 -7.24 -3.76 28.62
C GLY A 381 -6.57 -3.25 29.91
N ASP A 382 -7.30 -2.52 30.71
CA ASP A 382 -6.85 -1.93 31.98
C ASP A 382 -7.08 -2.85 33.20
N MET A 383 -7.72 -4.01 33.02
CA MET A 383 -8.02 -4.92 34.12
C MET A 383 -6.80 -5.81 34.43
N PRO A 384 -6.32 -5.83 35.70
CA PRO A 384 -5.18 -6.67 36.08
C PRO A 384 -5.48 -8.16 35.90
N GLU A 385 -4.43 -8.95 35.66
CA GLU A 385 -4.55 -10.41 35.58
C GLU A 385 -5.05 -10.99 36.91
N GLY A 386 -6.03 -11.90 36.85
CA GLY A 386 -6.60 -12.54 38.01
C GLY A 386 -7.96 -13.20 37.71
N PRO A 387 -8.55 -13.86 38.72
CA PRO A 387 -9.80 -14.64 38.56
C PRO A 387 -10.98 -13.83 38.01
N GLU A 388 -11.03 -12.52 38.33
CA GLU A 388 -12.10 -11.63 37.84
C GLU A 388 -11.95 -11.37 36.34
N ARG A 389 -10.71 -11.18 35.85
CA ARG A 389 -10.42 -11.05 34.44
C ARG A 389 -10.72 -12.34 33.69
N ASP A 390 -10.32 -13.48 34.23
CA ASP A 390 -10.61 -14.78 33.63
C ASP A 390 -12.12 -15.03 33.49
N ALA A 391 -12.89 -14.70 34.54
CA ALA A 391 -14.36 -14.81 34.50
C ALA A 391 -14.98 -13.85 33.46
N ALA A 392 -14.43 -12.63 33.31
CA ALA A 392 -14.87 -11.69 32.29
C ALA A 392 -14.54 -12.17 30.87
N ILE A 393 -13.37 -12.77 30.65
CA ILE A 393 -12.99 -13.38 29.37
C ILE A 393 -13.96 -14.53 29.01
N GLU A 394 -14.28 -15.43 29.95
CA GLU A 394 -15.23 -16.51 29.68
C GLU A 394 -16.64 -16.00 29.37
N ARG A 395 -17.08 -14.91 30.02
CA ARG A 395 -18.33 -14.22 29.68
C ARG A 395 -18.30 -13.70 28.25
N ILE A 396 -17.23 -12.99 27.85
CA ILE A 396 -17.08 -12.45 26.48
C ILE A 396 -17.10 -13.60 25.46
N LYS A 397 -16.40 -14.71 25.73
CA LYS A 397 -16.43 -15.88 24.84
C LYS A 397 -17.84 -16.45 24.67
N ALA A 398 -18.61 -16.56 25.76
CA ALA A 398 -19.97 -17.05 25.73
C ALA A 398 -20.91 -16.11 24.94
N GLU A 399 -20.75 -14.80 25.14
CA GLU A 399 -21.52 -13.80 24.39
C GLU A 399 -21.21 -13.83 22.89
N VAL A 400 -19.95 -13.89 22.50
CA VAL A 400 -19.52 -14.00 21.10
C VAL A 400 -20.03 -15.29 20.47
N GLN A 401 -19.96 -16.40 21.19
CA GLN A 401 -20.49 -17.68 20.70
C GLN A 401 -22.00 -17.63 20.49
N ALA A 402 -22.77 -17.06 21.41
CA ALA A 402 -24.22 -16.90 21.27
C ALA A 402 -24.57 -15.98 20.08
N GLU A 403 -23.84 -14.87 19.92
CA GLU A 403 -23.99 -13.95 18.80
C GLU A 403 -23.65 -14.64 17.47
N ARG A 404 -22.60 -15.45 17.43
CA ARG A 404 -22.19 -16.25 16.25
C ARG A 404 -23.31 -17.20 15.81
N GLU A 405 -23.91 -17.95 16.73
CA GLU A 405 -24.99 -18.88 16.40
C GLU A 405 -26.22 -18.14 15.86
N GLN A 406 -26.52 -16.96 16.40
CA GLN A 406 -27.62 -16.13 15.92
C GLN A 406 -27.34 -15.57 14.51
N VAL A 407 -26.11 -15.09 14.23
CA VAL A 407 -25.71 -14.62 12.90
C VAL A 407 -25.73 -15.77 11.90
N ARG A 408 -25.31 -16.96 12.27
CA ARG A 408 -25.40 -18.17 11.43
C ARG A 408 -26.85 -18.52 11.09
N ALA A 409 -27.73 -18.46 12.07
CA ALA A 409 -29.16 -18.70 11.86
C ALA A 409 -29.82 -17.65 10.94
N ASN A 410 -29.32 -16.43 10.96
CA ASN A 410 -29.76 -15.33 10.07
C ASN A 410 -29.12 -15.38 8.66
N GLY A 411 -28.36 -16.41 8.33
CA GLY A 411 -27.75 -16.60 6.99
C GLY A 411 -26.30 -16.18 6.86
N GLY A 412 -25.61 -15.91 7.98
CA GLY A 412 -24.18 -15.56 7.99
C GLY A 412 -23.90 -14.16 7.47
N LEU A 413 -22.68 -13.93 6.95
CA LEU A 413 -22.27 -12.64 6.41
C LEU A 413 -22.86 -12.43 5.01
N PHE A 414 -23.55 -11.29 4.81
CA PHE A 414 -23.98 -10.82 3.50
C PHE A 414 -22.91 -9.91 2.87
N VAL A 415 -22.43 -10.27 1.69
CA VAL A 415 -21.47 -9.47 0.92
C VAL A 415 -22.17 -8.81 -0.27
N LEU A 416 -22.15 -7.48 -0.32
CA LEU A 416 -22.74 -6.71 -1.39
C LEU A 416 -21.64 -5.97 -2.17
N GLY A 417 -21.37 -6.39 -3.41
CA GLY A 417 -20.52 -5.65 -4.33
C GLY A 417 -21.31 -4.53 -5.01
N THR A 418 -20.85 -3.28 -4.90
CA THR A 418 -21.54 -2.16 -5.52
C THR A 418 -21.36 -2.11 -7.03
N GLU A 419 -20.32 -2.74 -7.54
CA GLU A 419 -20.01 -2.87 -8.96
C GLU A 419 -18.97 -3.96 -9.18
N ARG A 420 -18.75 -4.35 -10.43
CA ARG A 420 -17.69 -5.29 -10.81
C ARG A 420 -16.34 -4.59 -10.82
N HIS A 421 -15.31 -5.31 -10.40
CA HIS A 421 -13.91 -4.90 -10.54
C HIS A 421 -13.38 -5.22 -11.94
N GLU A 422 -12.23 -4.65 -12.28
CA GLU A 422 -11.56 -4.93 -13.56
C GLU A 422 -11.15 -6.41 -13.70
N SER A 423 -10.80 -7.07 -12.59
CA SER A 423 -10.47 -8.50 -12.56
C SER A 423 -11.56 -9.29 -11.83
N ARG A 424 -12.01 -10.38 -12.46
CA ARG A 424 -12.94 -11.34 -11.86
C ARG A 424 -12.39 -11.97 -10.57
N ARG A 425 -11.07 -12.06 -10.46
CA ARG A 425 -10.39 -12.55 -9.28
C ARG A 425 -10.69 -11.68 -8.05
N ILE A 426 -10.69 -10.36 -8.21
CA ILE A 426 -11.01 -9.42 -7.14
C ILE A 426 -12.45 -9.59 -6.68
N ASP A 427 -13.40 -9.77 -7.61
CA ASP A 427 -14.80 -10.09 -7.27
C ASP A 427 -14.89 -11.39 -6.46
N ASN A 428 -14.13 -12.42 -6.85
CA ASN A 428 -14.10 -13.68 -6.12
C ASN A 428 -13.47 -13.53 -4.73
N GLN A 429 -12.46 -12.69 -4.58
CA GLN A 429 -11.88 -12.37 -3.26
C GLN A 429 -12.89 -11.67 -2.34
N LEU A 430 -13.68 -10.74 -2.88
CA LEU A 430 -14.73 -10.07 -2.13
C LEU A 430 -15.82 -11.08 -1.71
N ARG A 431 -16.33 -11.91 -2.63
CA ARG A 431 -17.29 -12.99 -2.33
C ARG A 431 -16.73 -13.96 -1.29
N GLY A 432 -15.45 -14.30 -1.38
CA GLY A 432 -14.74 -15.20 -0.46
C GLY A 432 -14.59 -14.67 0.97
N ARG A 433 -15.05 -13.45 1.27
CA ARG A 433 -15.17 -12.97 2.64
C ARG A 433 -16.32 -13.64 3.40
N SER A 434 -17.32 -14.15 2.70
CA SER A 434 -18.48 -14.83 3.25
C SER A 434 -18.42 -16.34 3.01
N GLY A 435 -19.13 -17.11 3.83
CA GLY A 435 -19.23 -18.57 3.69
C GLY A 435 -17.94 -19.32 4.01
N ARG A 436 -17.09 -18.79 4.87
CA ARG A 436 -15.84 -19.43 5.28
C ARG A 436 -16.07 -20.57 6.24
N GLN A 437 -15.22 -21.60 6.14
CA GLN A 437 -15.21 -22.77 7.05
C GLN A 437 -16.57 -23.49 7.19
N GLY A 438 -17.39 -23.46 6.14
CA GLY A 438 -18.71 -24.06 6.12
C GLY A 438 -19.81 -23.24 6.81
N ASP A 439 -19.54 -22.00 7.16
CA ASP A 439 -20.58 -21.07 7.61
C ASP A 439 -21.51 -20.71 6.43
N PRO A 440 -22.80 -20.43 6.68
CA PRO A 440 -23.69 -19.87 5.67
C PRO A 440 -23.22 -18.48 5.26
N GLY A 441 -23.64 -18.03 4.09
CA GLY A 441 -23.31 -16.72 3.56
C GLY A 441 -24.05 -16.38 2.27
N LEU A 442 -24.06 -15.11 1.90
CA LEU A 442 -24.74 -14.63 0.71
C LEU A 442 -23.92 -13.53 0.03
#